data_f2bb5f81e2fb7e4e2ed4d8209ec3d848
#
_entry.id   f2bb5f81e2fb7e4e2ed4d8209ec3d848
#
_cell.length_a   1.000
_cell.length_b   1.000
_cell.length_c   1.000
_cell.angle_alpha   90.00
_cell.angle_beta   90.00
_cell.angle_gamma   90.00
#
_symmetry.space_group_name_H-M   'P 1'
#
loop_
_entity.id
_entity.type
_entity.pdbx_description
1 polymer ?
#
loop_
_entity_poly.entity_id
_entity_poly.type
_entity_poly.pdbx_seq_one_letter_code
_entity_poly.pdbx_strand_id
1 'polypeptide(L)'
;MESGIDDLSRFLIGDRGLALLYGRSEPGIETVRSAQPAGPRTLVRETDGAVRACVYFPDAMIDRLERTPPQQGLDETNVDDFAALVEELDHLLLLGARVRGRRSVSLFELELHANVSKHLVLARFLAGGRGRLGDRRRIWLRHHLFDKHRFTDPHAGVRRRYEEAGRWAVRFLDQLATVGLEQRLGLLREFHRASTAGKLALVERLAATA
;
A
#
# COMPACT_ATOMS: atom_id res chain seq x y z
N MET A 1 -6.65 6.41 -14.75
CA MET A 1 -6.99 4.96 -14.89
C MET A 1 -7.85 4.64 -13.69
N GLU A 2 -9.08 4.25 -13.93
CA GLU A 2 -10.02 3.91 -12.87
C GLU A 2 -9.84 2.44 -12.50
N SER A 3 -9.85 2.13 -11.21
CA SER A 3 -9.76 0.74 -10.71
C SER A 3 -10.97 -0.11 -11.12
N GLY A 4 -12.09 0.53 -11.41
CA GLY A 4 -13.39 -0.10 -11.63
C GLY A 4 -14.04 -0.61 -10.34
N ILE A 5 -13.56 -0.17 -9.21
CA ILE A 5 -14.11 -0.46 -7.89
C ILE A 5 -14.93 0.76 -7.47
N ASP A 6 -16.23 0.63 -7.53
CA ASP A 6 -17.17 1.70 -7.21
C ASP A 6 -17.53 1.71 -5.71
N ASP A 7 -17.43 0.55 -5.05
CA ASP A 7 -17.71 0.37 -3.64
C ASP A 7 -16.66 -0.54 -2.98
N LEU A 8 -15.78 0.07 -2.22
CA LEU A 8 -14.70 -0.62 -1.51
C LEU A 8 -15.23 -1.57 -0.42
N SER A 9 -16.36 -1.24 0.22
CA SER A 9 -16.89 -2.03 1.34
C SER A 9 -17.17 -3.49 0.95
N ARG A 10 -17.48 -3.74 -0.32
CA ARG A 10 -17.74 -5.09 -0.86
C ARG A 10 -16.50 -5.99 -0.92
N PHE A 11 -15.33 -5.41 -0.77
CA PHE A 11 -14.05 -6.10 -0.81
C PHE A 11 -13.41 -6.24 0.57
N LEU A 12 -14.00 -5.63 1.60
CA LEU A 12 -13.43 -5.62 2.95
C LEU A 12 -14.02 -6.75 3.79
N ILE A 13 -13.13 -7.44 4.51
CA ILE A 13 -13.52 -8.48 5.46
C ILE A 13 -12.77 -8.30 6.79
N GLY A 14 -13.47 -8.54 7.90
CA GLY A 14 -12.91 -8.66 9.23
C GLY A 14 -12.60 -10.11 9.62
N ASP A 15 -12.37 -10.35 10.91
CA ASP A 15 -11.99 -11.66 11.46
C ASP A 15 -13.01 -12.75 11.14
N ARG A 16 -14.29 -12.45 11.23
CA ARG A 16 -15.36 -13.40 10.88
C ARG A 16 -15.34 -13.78 9.39
N GLY A 17 -15.14 -12.80 8.51
CA GLY A 17 -15.06 -13.03 7.06
C GLY A 17 -13.86 -13.90 6.71
N LEU A 18 -12.71 -13.64 7.32
CA LEU A 18 -11.51 -14.43 7.15
C LEU A 18 -11.73 -15.90 7.59
N ALA A 19 -12.32 -16.10 8.77
CA ALA A 19 -12.64 -17.43 9.27
C ALA A 19 -13.57 -18.21 8.32
N LEU A 20 -14.55 -17.55 7.70
CA LEU A 20 -15.44 -18.16 6.71
C LEU A 20 -14.73 -18.54 5.42
N LEU A 21 -13.74 -17.76 4.97
CA LEU A 21 -12.94 -18.10 3.79
C LEU A 21 -12.09 -19.35 4.00
N TYR A 22 -11.44 -19.46 5.15
CA TYR A 22 -10.59 -20.61 5.48
C TYR A 22 -11.39 -21.83 5.97
N GLY A 23 -12.55 -21.63 6.59
CA GLY A 23 -13.41 -22.73 7.08
C GLY A 23 -14.20 -23.47 5.98
N ARG A 24 -14.24 -22.93 4.75
CA ARG A 24 -14.87 -23.56 3.57
C ARG A 24 -13.92 -24.44 2.75
N SER A 25 -12.72 -24.72 3.24
CA SER A 25 -11.80 -25.65 2.57
C SER A 25 -12.41 -27.05 2.58
N GLU A 26 -12.55 -27.64 1.38
CA GLU A 26 -13.09 -28.98 1.20
C GLU A 26 -12.29 -30.02 2.00
N PRO A 27 -12.92 -31.12 2.50
CA PRO A 27 -12.23 -32.18 3.20
C PRO A 27 -11.24 -32.85 2.23
N GLY A 28 -9.95 -32.70 2.48
CA GLY A 28 -8.87 -33.28 1.67
C GLY A 28 -7.69 -32.37 1.39
N ILE A 29 -7.81 -31.07 1.63
CA ILE A 29 -6.66 -30.17 1.65
C ILE A 29 -6.22 -30.03 3.11
N GLU A 30 -5.06 -30.60 3.45
CA GLU A 30 -4.38 -30.28 4.70
C GLU A 30 -4.20 -28.77 4.77
N THR A 31 -5.12 -28.12 5.46
CA THR A 31 -4.93 -26.74 5.88
C THR A 31 -3.72 -26.76 6.81
N VAL A 32 -2.57 -26.36 6.27
CA VAL A 32 -1.52 -25.86 7.13
C VAL A 32 -2.21 -24.80 7.98
N ARG A 33 -2.47 -25.13 9.24
CA ARG A 33 -2.87 -24.19 10.28
C ARG A 33 -1.69 -23.26 10.50
N SER A 34 -1.40 -22.41 9.51
CA SER A 34 -0.55 -21.27 9.72
C SER A 34 -1.27 -20.44 10.76
N ALA A 35 -0.58 -20.14 11.85
CA ALA A 35 -1.03 -19.19 12.86
C ALA A 35 -1.76 -18.05 12.15
N GLN A 36 -2.95 -17.69 12.68
CA GLN A 36 -3.75 -16.61 12.10
C GLN A 36 -2.85 -15.44 11.74
N PRO A 37 -2.96 -14.94 10.52
CA PRO A 37 -2.06 -13.89 10.08
C PRO A 37 -2.21 -12.67 10.99
N ALA A 38 -1.12 -12.26 11.61
CA ALA A 38 -1.09 -11.21 12.62
C ALA A 38 -1.37 -9.78 12.08
N GLY A 39 -1.56 -9.59 10.75
CA GLY A 39 -1.73 -8.27 10.15
C GLY A 39 -2.70 -8.21 8.97
N PRO A 40 -3.06 -7.00 8.53
CA PRO A 40 -3.90 -6.77 7.36
C PRO A 40 -3.24 -7.32 6.09
N ARG A 41 -4.05 -7.68 5.10
CA ARG A 41 -3.55 -8.23 3.83
C ARG A 41 -4.57 -8.24 2.73
N THR A 42 -4.11 -8.10 1.51
CA THR A 42 -4.88 -8.35 0.30
C THR A 42 -4.80 -9.82 -0.07
N LEU A 43 -5.96 -10.48 -0.13
CA LEU A 43 -6.12 -11.86 -0.53
C LEU A 43 -6.57 -11.92 -1.99
N VAL A 44 -5.85 -12.66 -2.81
CA VAL A 44 -6.12 -12.78 -4.25
C VAL A 44 -6.22 -14.25 -4.62
N ARG A 45 -7.24 -14.58 -5.40
CA ARG A 45 -7.41 -15.90 -6.01
C ARG A 45 -7.70 -15.74 -7.50
N GLU A 46 -6.92 -16.42 -8.31
CA GLU A 46 -7.16 -16.54 -9.73
C GLU A 46 -7.77 -17.93 -10.02
N THR A 47 -8.90 -17.96 -10.72
CA THR A 47 -9.58 -19.19 -11.12
C THR A 47 -10.24 -18.96 -12.46
N ASP A 48 -9.95 -19.81 -13.44
CA ASP A 48 -10.57 -19.80 -14.78
C ASP A 48 -10.53 -18.42 -15.48
N GLY A 49 -9.41 -17.71 -15.33
CA GLY A 49 -9.22 -16.38 -15.92
C GLY A 49 -9.97 -15.24 -15.20
N ALA A 50 -10.65 -15.55 -14.10
CA ALA A 50 -11.26 -14.56 -13.22
C ALA A 50 -10.38 -14.30 -11.99
N VAL A 51 -10.20 -13.04 -11.64
CA VAL A 51 -9.50 -12.63 -10.42
C VAL A 51 -10.52 -12.25 -9.37
N ARG A 52 -10.46 -12.89 -8.22
CA ARG A 52 -11.22 -12.52 -7.02
C ARG A 52 -10.25 -11.96 -5.99
N ALA A 53 -10.60 -10.85 -5.38
CA ALA A 53 -9.78 -10.23 -4.36
C ALA A 53 -10.65 -9.76 -3.20
N CYS A 54 -10.08 -9.77 -2.00
CA CYS A 54 -10.62 -9.07 -0.85
C CYS A 54 -9.47 -8.59 0.05
N VAL A 55 -9.76 -7.61 0.88
CA VAL A 55 -8.80 -7.09 1.86
C VAL A 55 -9.28 -7.46 3.24
N TYR A 56 -8.43 -8.14 3.96
CA TYR A 56 -8.64 -8.46 5.36
C TYR A 56 -8.02 -7.37 6.24
N PHE A 57 -8.83 -6.86 7.16
CA PHE A 57 -8.38 -6.04 8.27
C PHE A 57 -8.77 -6.70 9.59
N PRO A 58 -7.82 -6.91 10.54
CA PRO A 58 -8.16 -7.38 11.87
C PRO A 58 -9.17 -6.44 12.54
N ASP A 59 -10.24 -6.98 13.14
CA ASP A 59 -11.26 -6.16 13.82
C ASP A 59 -10.61 -5.24 14.87
N ALA A 60 -9.63 -5.77 15.64
CA ALA A 60 -8.89 -4.98 16.63
C ALA A 60 -8.11 -3.78 16.04
N MET A 61 -7.66 -3.87 14.79
CA MET A 61 -7.00 -2.75 14.10
C MET A 61 -8.03 -1.66 13.76
N ILE A 62 -9.20 -2.05 13.25
CA ILE A 62 -10.28 -1.11 12.93
C ILE A 62 -10.77 -0.43 14.21
N ASP A 63 -10.99 -1.17 15.29
CA ASP A 63 -11.37 -0.61 16.60
C ASP A 63 -10.34 0.43 17.10
N ARG A 64 -9.03 0.23 16.88
CA ARG A 64 -8.03 1.24 17.24
C ARG A 64 -8.15 2.50 16.38
N LEU A 65 -8.31 2.34 15.06
CA LEU A 65 -8.49 3.47 14.14
C LEU A 65 -9.79 4.25 14.39
N GLU A 66 -10.85 3.58 14.85
CA GLU A 66 -12.10 4.24 15.24
C GLU A 66 -11.95 5.03 16.54
N ARG A 67 -11.18 4.52 17.52
CA ARG A 67 -10.89 5.23 18.78
C ARG A 67 -9.94 6.41 18.60
N THR A 68 -8.98 6.30 17.70
CA THR A 68 -8.00 7.35 17.39
C THR A 68 -8.02 7.68 15.89
N PRO A 69 -9.10 8.35 15.40
CA PRO A 69 -9.30 8.54 13.98
C PRO A 69 -8.19 9.42 13.36
N PRO A 70 -7.61 9.02 12.23
CA PRO A 70 -6.57 9.80 11.54
C PRO A 70 -6.99 11.22 11.15
N GLN A 71 -8.31 11.46 11.01
CA GLN A 71 -8.88 12.78 10.73
C GLN A 71 -8.66 13.77 11.90
N GLN A 72 -8.52 13.28 13.12
CA GLN A 72 -8.21 14.09 14.31
C GLN A 72 -6.72 14.38 14.47
N GLY A 73 -5.87 13.66 13.73
CA GLY A 73 -4.42 13.80 13.69
C GLY A 73 -3.73 12.45 13.58
N LEU A 74 -2.50 12.48 13.08
CA LEU A 74 -1.62 11.30 13.06
C LEU A 74 -0.57 11.44 14.15
N ASP A 75 -0.44 10.38 14.95
CA ASP A 75 0.57 10.22 15.99
C ASP A 75 1.04 8.77 16.12
N GLU A 76 1.83 8.46 17.14
CA GLU A 76 2.39 7.14 17.41
C GLU A 76 1.33 6.05 17.64
N THR A 77 0.10 6.41 17.98
CA THR A 77 -0.96 5.45 18.34
C THR A 77 -1.74 4.94 17.13
N ASN A 78 -1.75 5.69 16.01
CA ASN A 78 -2.56 5.38 14.85
C ASN A 78 -1.81 5.34 13.51
N VAL A 79 -0.58 5.86 13.45
CA VAL A 79 0.16 5.99 12.19
C VAL A 79 0.44 4.64 11.51
N ASP A 80 0.81 3.62 12.27
CA ASP A 80 1.15 2.31 11.72
C ASP A 80 -0.10 1.58 11.20
N ASP A 81 -1.20 1.60 11.96
CA ASP A 81 -2.47 1.02 11.53
C ASP A 81 -3.04 1.76 10.29
N PHE A 82 -2.95 3.08 10.29
CA PHE A 82 -3.42 3.86 9.14
C PHE A 82 -2.55 3.67 7.90
N ALA A 83 -1.23 3.56 8.07
CA ALA A 83 -0.33 3.22 6.96
C ALA A 83 -0.66 1.85 6.36
N ALA A 84 -0.91 0.84 7.21
CA ALA A 84 -1.28 -0.49 6.77
C ALA A 84 -2.67 -0.51 6.07
N LEU A 85 -3.64 0.26 6.57
CA LEU A 85 -4.94 0.45 5.89
C LEU A 85 -4.75 1.01 4.48
N VAL A 86 -3.96 2.07 4.35
CA VAL A 86 -3.70 2.70 3.04
C VAL A 86 -2.97 1.75 2.10
N GLU A 87 -2.01 0.98 2.60
CA GLU A 87 -1.24 -0.01 1.84
C GLU A 87 -2.14 -1.05 1.19
N GLU A 88 -2.98 -1.70 1.99
CA GLU A 88 -3.83 -2.77 1.50
C GLU A 88 -4.94 -2.26 0.55
N LEU A 89 -5.48 -1.08 0.83
CA LEU A 89 -6.42 -0.43 -0.09
C LEU A 89 -5.75 -0.06 -1.42
N ASP A 90 -4.51 0.42 -1.40
CA ASP A 90 -3.74 0.70 -2.60
C ASP A 90 -3.46 -0.56 -3.42
N HIS A 91 -3.10 -1.67 -2.76
CA HIS A 91 -2.93 -2.98 -3.41
C HIS A 91 -4.21 -3.40 -4.16
N LEU A 92 -5.37 -3.30 -3.51
CA LEU A 92 -6.65 -3.64 -4.12
C LEU A 92 -6.96 -2.75 -5.34
N LEU A 93 -6.78 -1.43 -5.21
CA LEU A 93 -7.05 -0.47 -6.27
C LEU A 93 -6.12 -0.64 -7.46
N LEU A 94 -4.81 -0.84 -7.22
CA LEU A 94 -3.85 -1.07 -8.28
C LEU A 94 -4.12 -2.40 -8.98
N LEU A 95 -4.39 -3.47 -8.23
CA LEU A 95 -4.76 -4.78 -8.78
C LEU A 95 -5.99 -4.66 -9.68
N GLY A 96 -7.06 -4.00 -9.20
CA GLY A 96 -8.27 -3.76 -9.99
C GLY A 96 -7.99 -3.01 -11.29
N ALA A 97 -7.17 -1.97 -11.24
CA ALA A 97 -6.77 -1.21 -12.43
C ALA A 97 -5.94 -2.06 -13.41
N ARG A 98 -5.06 -2.95 -12.92
CA ARG A 98 -4.25 -3.83 -13.77
C ARG A 98 -5.08 -4.93 -14.42
N VAL A 99 -5.94 -5.60 -13.66
CA VAL A 99 -6.87 -6.63 -14.17
C VAL A 99 -7.78 -6.04 -15.26
N ARG A 100 -8.38 -4.88 -15.01
CA ARG A 100 -9.21 -4.19 -15.98
C ARG A 100 -8.47 -3.79 -17.24
N GLY A 101 -7.21 -3.38 -17.10
CA GLY A 101 -6.31 -3.07 -18.22
C GLY A 101 -5.68 -4.31 -18.89
N ARG A 102 -6.02 -5.53 -18.47
CA ARG A 102 -5.41 -6.79 -18.92
C ARG A 102 -3.88 -6.77 -18.81
N ARG A 103 -3.37 -6.22 -17.71
CA ARG A 103 -1.94 -6.09 -17.43
C ARG A 103 -1.58 -6.93 -16.22
N SER A 104 -0.43 -7.57 -16.26
CA SER A 104 0.14 -8.21 -15.09
C SER A 104 0.60 -7.17 -14.06
N VAL A 105 0.62 -7.54 -12.81
CA VAL A 105 1.22 -6.78 -11.71
C VAL A 105 2.16 -7.70 -10.93
N SER A 106 3.35 -7.21 -10.62
CA SER A 106 4.27 -7.93 -9.74
C SER A 106 4.07 -7.55 -8.28
N LEU A 107 4.43 -8.43 -7.36
CA LEU A 107 4.42 -8.11 -5.93
C LEU A 107 5.32 -6.90 -5.63
N PHE A 108 6.46 -6.78 -6.32
CA PHE A 108 7.33 -5.60 -6.20
C PHE A 108 6.61 -4.31 -6.63
N GLU A 109 5.82 -4.37 -7.70
CA GLU A 109 5.06 -3.20 -8.15
C GLU A 109 3.99 -2.78 -7.13
N LEU A 110 3.30 -3.74 -6.52
CA LEU A 110 2.34 -3.47 -5.46
C LEU A 110 3.02 -2.73 -4.30
N GLU A 111 4.13 -3.26 -3.79
CA GLU A 111 4.88 -2.66 -2.69
C GLU A 111 5.43 -1.27 -3.03
N LEU A 112 6.01 -1.11 -4.22
CA LEU A 112 6.55 0.17 -4.67
C LEU A 112 5.44 1.23 -4.77
N HIS A 113 4.29 0.87 -5.35
CA HIS A 113 3.16 1.78 -5.53
C HIS A 113 2.55 2.16 -4.17
N ALA A 114 2.32 1.19 -3.31
CA ALA A 114 1.76 1.39 -1.98
C ALA A 114 2.66 2.27 -1.09
N ASN A 115 3.98 2.11 -1.17
CA ASN A 115 4.92 2.97 -0.43
C ASN A 115 4.82 4.45 -0.84
N VAL A 116 4.62 4.73 -2.14
CA VAL A 116 4.38 6.10 -2.62
C VAL A 116 3.02 6.60 -2.15
N SER A 117 1.96 5.81 -2.30
CA SER A 117 0.59 6.16 -1.89
C SER A 117 0.48 6.40 -0.39
N LYS A 118 1.07 5.54 0.45
CA LYS A 118 1.13 5.72 1.91
C LYS A 118 1.73 7.08 2.26
N HIS A 119 2.90 7.39 1.71
CA HIS A 119 3.56 8.66 1.99
C HIS A 119 2.68 9.85 1.62
N LEU A 120 2.07 9.85 0.43
CA LEU A 120 1.25 10.97 -0.05
C LEU A 120 -0.02 11.15 0.79
N VAL A 121 -0.71 10.05 1.10
CA VAL A 121 -1.94 10.09 1.92
C VAL A 121 -1.63 10.56 3.33
N LEU A 122 -0.65 9.95 4.02
CA LEU A 122 -0.30 10.33 5.38
C LEU A 122 0.25 11.76 5.45
N ALA A 123 1.04 12.19 4.46
CA ALA A 123 1.50 13.58 4.36
C ALA A 123 0.32 14.56 4.24
N ARG A 124 -0.73 14.21 3.50
CA ARG A 124 -1.95 15.01 3.38
C ARG A 124 -2.68 15.15 4.71
N PHE A 125 -2.81 14.05 5.45
CA PHE A 125 -3.42 14.05 6.80
C PHE A 125 -2.59 14.89 7.79
N LEU A 126 -1.27 14.73 7.80
CA LEU A 126 -0.37 15.51 8.65
C LEU A 126 -0.35 17.01 8.30
N ALA A 127 -0.53 17.37 7.04
CA ALA A 127 -0.58 18.76 6.61
C ALA A 127 -1.84 19.49 7.11
N GLY A 128 -2.96 18.76 7.34
CA GLY A 128 -4.17 19.29 8.00
C GLY A 128 -4.68 20.57 7.36
N GLY A 129 -4.95 20.62 6.08
CA GLY A 129 -5.46 21.83 5.40
C GLY A 129 -4.46 22.97 5.17
N ARG A 130 -3.26 22.92 5.75
CA ARG A 130 -2.20 23.94 5.61
C ARG A 130 -1.43 23.83 4.28
N GLY A 131 -1.73 22.85 3.45
CA GLY A 131 -1.17 22.67 2.11
C GLY A 131 0.30 22.18 2.06
N ARG A 132 1.10 22.41 3.08
CA ARG A 132 2.52 22.00 3.15
C ARG A 132 2.86 21.34 4.48
N LEU A 133 3.68 20.29 4.38
CA LEU A 133 4.21 19.59 5.55
C LEU A 133 5.50 20.28 5.99
N GLY A 134 5.57 20.70 7.27
CA GLY A 134 6.79 21.27 7.84
C GLY A 134 7.88 20.20 8.02
N ASP A 135 9.15 20.63 8.10
CA ASP A 135 10.32 19.73 8.10
C ASP A 135 10.27 18.68 9.22
N ARG A 136 9.90 19.07 10.44
CA ARG A 136 9.79 18.14 11.58
C ARG A 136 8.79 17.02 11.32
N ARG A 137 7.62 17.34 10.75
CA ARG A 137 6.60 16.36 10.40
C ARG A 137 7.02 15.48 9.22
N ARG A 138 7.81 16.04 8.28
CA ARG A 138 8.36 15.29 7.15
C ARG A 138 9.37 14.25 7.63
N ILE A 139 10.29 14.63 8.53
CA ILE A 139 11.26 13.71 9.14
C ILE A 139 10.53 12.62 9.93
N TRP A 140 9.56 12.98 10.75
CA TRP A 140 8.74 12.05 11.50
C TRP A 140 8.03 11.03 10.60
N LEU A 141 7.36 11.51 9.54
CA LEU A 141 6.68 10.64 8.57
C LEU A 141 7.64 9.69 7.87
N ARG A 142 8.79 10.20 7.42
CA ARG A 142 9.83 9.38 6.79
C ARG A 142 10.31 8.28 7.72
N HIS A 143 10.58 8.63 8.97
CA HIS A 143 10.97 7.66 9.99
C HIS A 143 9.94 6.54 10.14
N HIS A 144 8.67 6.88 10.29
CA HIS A 144 7.59 5.90 10.47
C HIS A 144 7.39 5.01 9.26
N LEU A 145 7.49 5.52 8.04
CA LEU A 145 7.19 4.76 6.83
C LEU A 145 8.38 3.97 6.28
N PHE A 146 9.63 4.43 6.51
CA PHE A 146 10.78 3.86 5.82
C PHE A 146 11.94 3.48 6.73
N ASP A 147 12.20 4.23 7.81
CA ASP A 147 13.42 4.03 8.59
C ASP A 147 13.20 3.11 9.81
N LYS A 148 12.00 3.16 10.41
CA LYS A 148 11.61 2.38 11.59
C LYS A 148 11.43 0.89 11.29
N HIS A 149 10.94 0.56 10.09
CA HIS A 149 10.56 -0.80 9.75
C HIS A 149 11.78 -1.71 9.56
N ARG A 150 11.84 -2.76 10.37
CA ARG A 150 12.71 -3.91 10.14
C ARG A 150 11.83 -5.03 9.59
N PHE A 151 12.06 -5.38 8.34
CA PHE A 151 11.35 -6.51 7.74
C PHE A 151 11.85 -7.82 8.37
N THR A 152 10.99 -8.44 9.16
CA THR A 152 11.29 -9.67 9.92
C THR A 152 10.82 -10.94 9.22
N ASP A 153 10.33 -10.85 7.98
CA ASP A 153 9.88 -12.02 7.22
C ASP A 153 10.99 -13.08 7.16
N PRO A 154 10.70 -14.36 7.44
CA PRO A 154 11.69 -15.42 7.43
C PRO A 154 12.31 -15.63 6.04
N HIS A 155 11.60 -15.29 4.97
CA HIS A 155 12.09 -15.44 3.60
C HIS A 155 12.92 -14.23 3.15
N ALA A 156 14.23 -14.42 2.96
CA ALA A 156 15.16 -13.37 2.54
C ALA A 156 14.72 -12.65 1.25
N GLY A 157 14.14 -13.37 0.27
CA GLY A 157 13.62 -12.81 -0.98
C GLY A 157 12.45 -11.85 -0.76
N VAL A 158 11.59 -12.14 0.21
CA VAL A 158 10.47 -11.26 0.60
C VAL A 158 11.01 -9.99 1.23
N ARG A 159 11.90 -10.11 2.22
CA ARG A 159 12.54 -8.95 2.87
C ARG A 159 13.22 -8.03 1.85
N ARG A 160 14.05 -8.61 0.96
CA ARG A 160 14.76 -7.85 -0.08
C ARG A 160 13.80 -7.08 -0.98
N ARG A 161 12.66 -7.69 -1.35
CA ARG A 161 11.64 -7.03 -2.17
C ARG A 161 11.06 -5.80 -1.48
N TYR A 162 10.69 -5.90 -0.20
CA TYR A 162 10.19 -4.76 0.59
C TYR A 162 11.21 -3.64 0.72
N GLU A 163 12.44 -3.99 1.08
CA GLU A 163 13.54 -3.03 1.22
C GLU A 163 13.83 -2.31 -0.11
N GLU A 164 13.84 -3.05 -1.21
CA GLU A 164 14.09 -2.50 -2.53
C GLU A 164 12.95 -1.58 -2.98
N ALA A 165 11.70 -2.01 -2.82
CA ALA A 165 10.53 -1.19 -3.11
C ALA A 165 10.52 0.11 -2.28
N GLY A 166 10.86 0.04 -1.00
CA GLY A 166 11.00 1.21 -0.13
C GLY A 166 12.08 2.19 -0.62
N ARG A 167 13.27 1.69 -1.00
CA ARG A 167 14.35 2.53 -1.54
C ARG A 167 13.94 3.26 -2.82
N TRP A 168 13.26 2.58 -3.75
CA TRP A 168 12.77 3.19 -4.97
C TRP A 168 11.66 4.22 -4.72
N ALA A 169 10.76 3.93 -3.78
CA ALA A 169 9.71 4.87 -3.38
C ALA A 169 10.32 6.16 -2.80
N VAL A 170 11.28 6.03 -1.88
CA VAL A 170 11.98 7.19 -1.29
C VAL A 170 12.66 8.03 -2.37
N ARG A 171 13.40 7.42 -3.30
CA ARG A 171 14.02 8.15 -4.42
C ARG A 171 13.00 8.94 -5.24
N PHE A 172 11.87 8.31 -5.57
CA PHE A 172 10.81 8.98 -6.32
C PHE A 172 10.20 10.15 -5.53
N LEU A 173 9.91 9.95 -4.25
CA LEU A 173 9.33 10.98 -3.38
C LEU A 173 10.29 12.17 -3.17
N ASP A 174 11.58 11.90 -3.03
CA ASP A 174 12.60 12.94 -2.93
C ASP A 174 12.63 13.80 -4.21
N GLN A 175 12.55 13.19 -5.40
CA GLN A 175 12.44 13.91 -6.67
C GLN A 175 11.12 14.70 -6.79
N LEU A 176 10.00 14.12 -6.37
CA LEU A 176 8.73 14.84 -6.34
C LEU A 176 8.76 16.07 -5.44
N ALA A 177 9.57 16.09 -4.40
CA ALA A 177 9.68 17.22 -3.49
C ALA A 177 10.38 18.43 -4.12
N THR A 178 11.23 18.22 -5.14
CA THR A 178 11.99 19.30 -5.81
C THR A 178 11.22 20.02 -6.92
N VAL A 179 10.11 19.43 -7.41
CA VAL A 179 9.37 19.97 -8.55
C VAL A 179 8.09 20.71 -8.14
N GLY A 180 7.61 21.61 -9.02
CA GLY A 180 6.37 22.36 -8.83
C GLY A 180 5.12 21.49 -8.90
N LEU A 181 3.98 22.03 -8.47
CA LEU A 181 2.72 21.27 -8.32
C LEU A 181 2.26 20.61 -9.62
N GLU A 182 2.22 21.35 -10.73
CA GLU A 182 1.75 20.83 -12.02
C GLU A 182 2.62 19.68 -12.53
N GLN A 183 3.94 19.84 -12.45
CA GLN A 183 4.89 18.81 -12.83
C GLN A 183 4.76 17.59 -11.93
N ARG A 184 4.58 17.80 -10.62
CA ARG A 184 4.34 16.73 -9.63
C ARG A 184 3.12 15.90 -9.99
N LEU A 185 1.99 16.54 -10.33
CA LEU A 185 0.78 15.83 -10.75
C LEU A 185 0.99 15.04 -12.04
N GLY A 186 1.75 15.58 -13.00
CA GLY A 186 2.14 14.88 -14.22
C GLY A 186 2.94 13.61 -13.93
N LEU A 187 3.98 13.73 -13.09
CA LEU A 187 4.84 12.62 -12.69
C LEU A 187 4.08 11.54 -11.90
N LEU A 188 3.16 11.92 -11.02
CA LEU A 188 2.32 10.98 -10.29
C LEU A 188 1.39 10.19 -11.23
N ARG A 189 0.80 10.86 -12.23
CA ARG A 189 -0.02 10.18 -13.24
C ARG A 189 0.80 9.23 -14.10
N GLU A 190 2.01 9.63 -14.50
CA GLU A 190 2.94 8.79 -15.25
C GLU A 190 3.34 7.56 -14.43
N PHE A 191 3.77 7.75 -13.18
CA PHE A 191 4.13 6.68 -12.25
C PHE A 191 2.98 5.68 -12.05
N HIS A 192 1.77 6.16 -11.81
CA HIS A 192 0.60 5.29 -11.61
C HIS A 192 0.29 4.43 -12.85
N ARG A 193 0.42 4.99 -14.06
CA ARG A 193 0.12 4.30 -15.32
C ARG A 193 1.22 3.35 -15.78
N ALA A 194 2.46 3.62 -15.41
CA ALA A 194 3.63 2.87 -15.86
C ALA A 194 3.63 1.42 -15.34
N SER A 195 4.23 0.51 -16.11
CA SER A 195 4.61 -0.83 -15.65
C SER A 195 5.74 -0.74 -14.62
N THR A 196 6.09 -1.86 -13.98
CA THR A 196 7.24 -1.92 -13.06
C THR A 196 8.50 -1.33 -13.69
N ALA A 197 8.88 -1.79 -14.88
CA ALA A 197 10.05 -1.27 -15.60
C ALA A 197 9.93 0.23 -15.92
N GLY A 198 8.74 0.69 -16.31
CA GLY A 198 8.46 2.10 -16.56
C GLY A 198 8.57 2.97 -15.32
N LYS A 199 8.13 2.48 -14.14
CA LYS A 199 8.30 3.18 -12.86
C LYS A 199 9.77 3.36 -12.50
N LEU A 200 10.57 2.31 -12.65
CA LEU A 200 12.01 2.35 -12.37
C LEU A 200 12.72 3.32 -13.32
N ALA A 201 12.45 3.22 -14.62
CA ALA A 201 13.01 4.12 -15.63
C ALA A 201 12.62 5.60 -15.38
N LEU A 202 11.39 5.86 -14.92
CA LEU A 202 10.95 7.20 -14.52
C LEU A 202 11.81 7.75 -13.37
N VAL A 203 12.02 6.96 -12.33
CA VAL A 203 12.83 7.38 -11.17
C VAL A 203 14.28 7.63 -11.56
N GLU A 204 14.87 6.76 -12.40
CA GLU A 204 16.25 6.93 -12.91
C GLU A 204 16.38 8.19 -13.76
N ARG A 205 15.44 8.43 -14.67
CA ARG A 205 15.40 9.64 -15.50
C ARG A 205 15.38 10.91 -14.66
N LEU A 206 14.55 10.95 -13.61
CA LEU A 206 14.47 12.10 -12.71
C LEU A 206 15.77 12.32 -11.94
N ALA A 207 16.42 11.25 -11.49
CA ALA A 207 17.69 11.34 -10.79
C ALA A 207 18.85 11.86 -11.69
N ALA A 208 18.79 11.61 -13.00
CA ALA A 208 19.80 12.09 -13.94
C ALA A 208 19.64 13.58 -14.29
N THR A 209 18.50 14.20 -13.98
CA THR A 209 18.18 15.61 -14.29
C THR A 209 18.24 16.54 -13.07
N ALA A 210 18.50 15.99 -11.89
CA ALA A 210 18.60 16.72 -10.62
C ALA A 210 20.04 17.08 -10.28
#